data_cccc8812038e82e9e65d3ec4f45cde5a
#
_entry.id   cccc8812038e82e9e65d3ec4f45cde5a
#
_cell.length_a   1.000
_cell.length_b   1.000
_cell.length_c   1.000
_cell.angle_alpha   90.00
_cell.angle_beta   90.00
_cell.angle_gamma   90.00
#
_symmetry.space_group_name_H-M   'P 1'
#
loop_
_entity.id
_entity.type
_entity.pdbx_description
1 polymer ?
#
loop_
_entity_poly.entity_id
_entity_poly.type
_entity_poly.pdbx_seq_one_letter_code
_entity_poly.pdbx_strand_id
1 'polypeptide(L)'
;MARYYNIFTQVQLQTAPEMGVPLPPGDEERYRLTGYNYWFGKLGQAQIGPIYLGWLGVASLLFGFLAIEIIGLNMLASVNWSPIAFVREFFWLSLDPPGPEWGFSPFVPLAQGGWWILAGFFLTLSILLWWVRSYRRAKSLGMGLHVCWAFASAIWLYLVIGFIRPFLMGSWSESVPFGIFPHLDWTNNFSLIHGNLFYNPFHALSIAFLYGSALLFAMHGATILAVSRYGGEREIEQITDRGTASERAGLFWRWTMGFNATMESIHRWAWWFAVLTTLTGGIGILLSGTVVENWYLWAQQHQYAPGG
;
A
#
# COMPACT_ATOMS: atom_id res chain seq x y z
N MET A 1 -22.50 22.31 13.43
CA MET A 1 -22.16 20.89 13.60
C MET A 1 -22.06 20.25 12.23
N ALA A 2 -20.94 19.64 11.87
CA ALA A 2 -20.78 18.97 10.59
C ALA A 2 -21.73 17.77 10.51
N ARG A 3 -22.42 17.63 9.39
CA ARG A 3 -23.28 16.48 9.12
C ARG A 3 -22.53 15.53 8.20
N TYR A 4 -22.56 14.27 8.56
CA TYR A 4 -21.92 13.22 7.78
C TYR A 4 -22.98 12.37 7.08
N TYR A 5 -22.80 12.19 5.77
CA TYR A 5 -23.62 11.32 4.95
C TYR A 5 -22.74 10.28 4.33
N ASN A 6 -23.16 9.05 4.32
CA ASN A 6 -22.44 8.01 3.61
C ASN A 6 -23.08 7.74 2.25
N ILE A 7 -22.33 7.05 1.39
CA ILE A 7 -22.76 6.79 0.02
C ILE A 7 -24.02 5.91 -0.06
N PHE A 8 -24.30 5.11 0.95
CA PHE A 8 -25.44 4.18 0.97
C PHE A 8 -26.73 4.82 1.48
N THR A 9 -26.64 5.93 2.16
CA THR A 9 -27.80 6.65 2.70
C THR A 9 -28.10 7.92 1.94
N GLN A 10 -27.13 8.81 1.87
CA GLN A 10 -27.29 10.11 1.24
C GLN A 10 -25.92 10.69 0.88
N VAL A 11 -25.83 11.35 -0.27
CA VAL A 11 -24.67 12.15 -0.66
C VAL A 11 -25.02 13.61 -0.45
N GLN A 12 -24.23 14.29 0.38
CA GLN A 12 -24.39 15.71 0.62
C GLN A 12 -23.60 16.52 -0.41
N LEU A 13 -24.26 17.46 -1.08
CA LEU A 13 -23.58 18.46 -1.89
C LEU A 13 -22.98 19.51 -0.97
N GLN A 14 -21.70 19.75 -1.13
CA GLN A 14 -21.01 20.84 -0.45
C GLN A 14 -21.04 22.09 -1.32
N THR A 15 -21.06 23.26 -0.67
CA THR A 15 -21.02 24.55 -1.37
C THR A 15 -19.63 24.90 -1.86
N ALA A 16 -18.63 24.16 -1.43
CA ALA A 16 -17.24 24.33 -1.86
C ALA A 16 -16.75 23.08 -2.57
N PRO A 17 -15.93 23.23 -3.60
CA PRO A 17 -15.24 22.10 -4.18
C PRO A 17 -14.24 21.48 -3.18
N GLU A 18 -13.48 20.53 -3.59
CA GLU A 18 -12.62 19.63 -2.81
C GLU A 18 -11.75 20.26 -1.70
N MET A 19 -11.67 21.56 -1.62
CA MET A 19 -10.85 22.27 -0.63
C MET A 19 -11.58 22.57 0.68
N GLY A 20 -12.87 22.28 0.79
CA GLY A 20 -13.67 22.61 1.99
C GLY A 20 -13.83 24.09 2.25
N VAL A 21 -13.58 24.95 1.28
CA VAL A 21 -13.74 26.41 1.38
C VAL A 21 -15.15 26.78 0.92
N PRO A 22 -15.94 27.50 1.73
CA PRO A 22 -17.26 27.94 1.32
C PRO A 22 -17.19 28.80 0.06
N LEU A 23 -18.14 28.60 -0.85
CA LEU A 23 -18.28 29.45 -2.02
C LEU A 23 -18.67 30.88 -1.60
N PRO A 24 -18.20 31.89 -2.34
CA PRO A 24 -18.67 33.25 -2.14
C PRO A 24 -20.20 33.33 -2.29
N PRO A 25 -20.87 34.17 -1.51
CA PRO A 25 -22.33 34.38 -1.66
C PRO A 25 -22.70 34.69 -3.10
N GLY A 26 -23.71 34.01 -3.62
CA GLY A 26 -24.18 34.17 -5.00
C GLY A 26 -23.52 33.25 -6.03
N ASP A 27 -22.52 32.47 -5.62
CA ASP A 27 -21.86 31.50 -6.50
C ASP A 27 -22.51 30.10 -6.43
N GLU A 28 -23.40 29.86 -5.48
CA GLU A 28 -24.05 28.56 -5.30
C GLU A 28 -24.82 28.11 -6.55
N GLU A 29 -25.45 29.02 -7.25
CA GLU A 29 -26.21 28.70 -8.44
C GLU A 29 -25.32 28.25 -9.61
N ARG A 30 -24.11 28.77 -9.71
CA ARG A 30 -23.13 28.36 -10.73
C ARG A 30 -22.75 26.89 -10.60
N TYR A 31 -22.83 26.36 -9.40
CA TYR A 31 -22.46 24.98 -9.09
C TYR A 31 -23.67 24.09 -8.93
N ARG A 32 -24.87 24.61 -9.27
CA ARG A 32 -26.08 23.81 -9.28
C ARG A 32 -25.99 22.74 -10.36
N LEU A 33 -26.02 21.49 -9.90
CA LEU A 33 -25.86 20.34 -10.77
C LEU A 33 -27.23 19.86 -11.27
N THR A 34 -27.33 19.56 -12.56
CA THR A 34 -28.53 19.03 -13.18
C THR A 34 -28.20 17.86 -14.11
N GLY A 35 -29.13 16.91 -14.24
CA GLY A 35 -28.99 15.77 -15.13
C GLY A 35 -27.76 14.93 -14.86
N TYR A 36 -27.01 14.61 -15.93
CA TYR A 36 -25.81 13.81 -15.87
C TYR A 36 -24.75 14.40 -14.91
N ASN A 37 -24.53 15.71 -15.01
CA ASN A 37 -23.55 16.40 -14.14
C ASN A 37 -23.97 16.36 -12.66
N TYR A 38 -25.25 16.31 -12.39
CA TYR A 38 -25.76 16.22 -11.01
C TYR A 38 -25.27 14.95 -10.31
N TRP A 39 -25.40 13.79 -10.94
CA TRP A 39 -24.97 12.54 -10.33
C TRP A 39 -23.44 12.45 -10.18
N PHE A 40 -22.71 12.87 -11.21
CA PHE A 40 -21.25 12.91 -11.12
C PHE A 40 -20.75 13.88 -10.04
N GLY A 41 -21.41 15.03 -9.93
CA GLY A 41 -21.09 15.97 -8.87
C GLY A 41 -21.42 15.44 -7.48
N LYS A 42 -22.52 14.69 -7.33
CA LYS A 42 -22.81 14.01 -6.06
C LYS A 42 -21.76 13.00 -5.69
N LEU A 43 -21.29 12.19 -6.65
CA LEU A 43 -20.18 11.27 -6.43
C LEU A 43 -18.89 12.00 -6.05
N GLY A 44 -18.66 13.17 -6.64
CA GLY A 44 -17.51 14.03 -6.29
C GLY A 44 -17.56 14.56 -4.86
N GLN A 45 -18.73 14.56 -4.22
CA GLN A 45 -18.94 14.96 -2.82
C GLN A 45 -19.11 13.77 -1.88
N ALA A 46 -18.98 12.55 -2.39
CA ALA A 46 -19.24 11.34 -1.61
C ALA A 46 -18.31 11.21 -0.42
N GLN A 47 -18.87 10.73 0.69
CA GLN A 47 -18.12 10.37 1.89
C GLN A 47 -18.78 9.18 2.58
N ILE A 48 -17.98 8.42 3.33
CA ILE A 48 -18.48 7.34 4.19
C ILE A 48 -18.21 7.75 5.63
N GLY A 49 -19.27 7.97 6.41
CA GLY A 49 -19.15 8.54 7.73
C GLY A 49 -18.35 9.85 7.71
N PRO A 50 -17.29 10.00 8.52
CA PRO A 50 -16.47 11.20 8.55
C PRO A 50 -15.38 11.26 7.46
N ILE A 51 -15.27 10.25 6.59
CA ILE A 51 -14.21 10.16 5.59
C ILE A 51 -14.71 10.62 4.23
N TYR A 52 -14.09 11.69 3.73
CA TYR A 52 -14.31 12.16 2.36
C TYR A 52 -13.67 11.20 1.35
N LEU A 53 -14.39 10.85 0.30
CA LEU A 53 -13.91 9.95 -0.75
C LEU A 53 -13.81 10.63 -2.13
N GLY A 54 -14.80 11.39 -2.51
CA GLY A 54 -14.97 11.85 -3.87
C GLY A 54 -15.29 10.70 -4.82
N TRP A 55 -15.41 11.00 -6.10
CA TRP A 55 -15.72 9.96 -7.10
C TRP A 55 -14.54 8.99 -7.32
N LEU A 56 -13.29 9.46 -7.22
CA LEU A 56 -12.10 8.58 -7.31
C LEU A 56 -12.04 7.61 -6.15
N GLY A 57 -12.36 8.09 -4.93
CA GLY A 57 -12.42 7.22 -3.76
C GLY A 57 -13.53 6.18 -3.87
N VAL A 58 -14.70 6.57 -4.36
CA VAL A 58 -15.81 5.64 -4.62
C VAL A 58 -15.42 4.62 -5.69
N ALA A 59 -14.84 5.04 -6.80
CA ALA A 59 -14.40 4.14 -7.86
C ALA A 59 -13.34 3.16 -7.36
N SER A 60 -12.37 3.63 -6.59
CA SER A 60 -11.33 2.78 -6.00
C SER A 60 -11.94 1.71 -5.10
N LEU A 61 -12.85 2.09 -4.19
CA LEU A 61 -13.51 1.14 -3.31
C LEU A 61 -14.38 0.15 -4.08
N LEU A 62 -15.08 0.60 -5.12
CA LEU A 62 -15.90 -0.27 -5.97
C LEU A 62 -15.04 -1.35 -6.64
N PHE A 63 -13.93 -0.98 -7.26
CA PHE A 63 -13.06 -1.95 -7.90
C PHE A 63 -12.39 -2.89 -6.89
N GLY A 64 -11.98 -2.39 -5.72
CA GLY A 64 -11.47 -3.23 -4.64
C GLY A 64 -12.51 -4.22 -4.15
N PHE A 65 -13.75 -3.78 -4.01
CA PHE A 65 -14.87 -4.64 -3.62
C PHE A 65 -15.16 -5.72 -4.66
N LEU A 66 -15.13 -5.37 -5.95
CA LEU A 66 -15.28 -6.34 -7.04
C LEU A 66 -14.17 -7.40 -7.01
N ALA A 67 -12.94 -6.99 -6.75
CA ALA A 67 -11.83 -7.93 -6.61
C ALA A 67 -12.07 -8.92 -5.46
N ILE A 68 -12.48 -8.41 -4.30
CA ILE A 68 -12.79 -9.23 -3.12
C ILE A 68 -13.96 -10.18 -3.41
N GLU A 69 -14.99 -9.71 -4.09
CA GLU A 69 -16.14 -10.56 -4.48
C GLU A 69 -15.70 -11.70 -5.40
N ILE A 70 -14.91 -11.41 -6.41
CA ILE A 70 -14.39 -12.45 -7.32
C ILE A 70 -13.61 -13.50 -6.54
N ILE A 71 -12.70 -13.07 -5.66
CA ILE A 71 -11.90 -13.97 -4.84
C ILE A 71 -12.81 -14.81 -3.93
N GLY A 72 -13.69 -14.16 -3.21
CA GLY A 72 -14.59 -14.81 -2.25
C GLY A 72 -15.54 -15.80 -2.90
N LEU A 73 -16.14 -15.43 -4.04
CA LEU A 73 -17.06 -16.33 -4.77
C LEU A 73 -16.33 -17.53 -5.37
N ASN A 74 -15.11 -17.36 -5.87
CA ASN A 74 -14.31 -18.49 -6.34
C ASN A 74 -13.91 -19.42 -5.19
N MET A 75 -13.55 -18.89 -4.04
CA MET A 75 -13.29 -19.69 -2.85
C MET A 75 -14.52 -20.46 -2.40
N LEU A 76 -15.68 -19.81 -2.40
CA LEU A 76 -16.96 -20.46 -2.04
C LEU A 76 -17.32 -21.54 -3.05
N ALA A 77 -17.15 -21.30 -4.32
CA ALA A 77 -17.37 -22.29 -5.37
C ALA A 77 -16.47 -23.51 -5.21
N SER A 78 -15.22 -23.33 -4.78
CA SER A 78 -14.26 -24.42 -4.57
C SER A 78 -14.67 -25.40 -3.46
N VAL A 79 -15.55 -24.98 -2.56
CA VAL A 79 -16.13 -25.84 -1.50
C VAL A 79 -17.61 -26.13 -1.75
N ASN A 80 -18.02 -26.18 -3.03
CA ASN A 80 -19.38 -26.52 -3.47
C ASN A 80 -20.46 -25.62 -2.86
N TRP A 81 -20.14 -24.33 -2.70
CA TRP A 81 -21.04 -23.29 -2.18
C TRP A 81 -21.53 -23.55 -0.74
N SER A 82 -20.80 -24.35 0.03
CA SER A 82 -21.09 -24.62 1.43
C SER A 82 -20.56 -23.49 2.32
N PRO A 83 -21.40 -22.68 2.98
CA PRO A 83 -20.93 -21.64 3.90
C PRO A 83 -20.14 -22.21 5.08
N ILE A 84 -20.53 -23.38 5.57
CA ILE A 84 -19.85 -24.03 6.70
C ILE A 84 -18.45 -24.47 6.29
N ALA A 85 -18.30 -25.12 5.13
CA ALA A 85 -17.01 -25.53 4.61
C ALA A 85 -16.13 -24.31 4.28
N PHE A 86 -16.71 -23.24 3.75
CA PHE A 86 -16.01 -22.00 3.49
C PHE A 86 -15.37 -21.41 4.77
N VAL A 87 -16.12 -21.33 5.86
CA VAL A 87 -15.62 -20.82 7.14
C VAL A 87 -14.57 -21.77 7.72
N ARG A 88 -14.85 -23.08 7.70
CA ARG A 88 -13.94 -24.11 8.25
C ARG A 88 -12.59 -24.13 7.54
N GLU A 89 -12.58 -23.98 6.22
CA GLU A 89 -11.39 -24.14 5.38
C GLU A 89 -10.81 -22.81 4.88
N PHE A 90 -11.33 -21.68 5.33
CA PHE A 90 -11.05 -20.34 4.78
C PHE A 90 -9.55 -20.08 4.59
N PHE A 91 -8.72 -20.42 5.57
CA PHE A 91 -7.27 -20.16 5.47
C PHE A 91 -6.57 -21.00 4.40
N TRP A 92 -7.19 -22.09 3.97
CA TRP A 92 -6.64 -22.99 2.94
C TRP A 92 -7.17 -22.69 1.54
N LEU A 93 -8.24 -21.90 1.43
CA LEU A 93 -8.85 -21.59 0.15
C LEU A 93 -8.01 -20.56 -0.61
N SER A 94 -8.03 -20.68 -1.93
CA SER A 94 -7.30 -19.75 -2.80
C SER A 94 -8.00 -19.54 -4.14
N LEU A 95 -7.68 -18.45 -4.79
CA LEU A 95 -7.89 -18.20 -6.20
C LEU A 95 -6.49 -18.14 -6.82
N ASP A 96 -6.18 -19.11 -7.66
CA ASP A 96 -4.84 -19.29 -8.21
C ASP A 96 -4.67 -18.61 -9.56
N PRO A 97 -3.43 -18.15 -9.87
CA PRO A 97 -3.12 -17.64 -11.21
C PRO A 97 -3.19 -18.76 -12.24
N PRO A 98 -3.26 -18.42 -13.56
CA PRO A 98 -3.19 -19.41 -14.62
C PRO A 98 -1.93 -20.27 -14.54
N GLY A 99 -2.03 -21.52 -15.02
CA GLY A 99 -0.88 -22.41 -15.10
C GLY A 99 0.13 -21.97 -16.18
N PRO A 100 1.34 -22.59 -16.16
CA PRO A 100 2.41 -22.23 -17.10
C PRO A 100 2.04 -22.41 -18.58
N GLU A 101 1.10 -23.29 -18.89
CA GLU A 101 0.61 -23.56 -20.24
C GLU A 101 -0.01 -22.34 -20.92
N TRP A 102 -0.51 -21.38 -20.13
CA TRP A 102 -1.09 -20.14 -20.65
C TRP A 102 -0.07 -19.02 -20.85
N GLY A 103 1.14 -19.18 -20.33
CA GLY A 103 2.15 -18.12 -20.37
C GLY A 103 1.65 -16.83 -19.73
N PHE A 104 1.85 -15.71 -20.41
CA PHE A 104 1.37 -14.40 -19.98
C PHE A 104 0.14 -13.92 -20.81
N SER A 105 -0.62 -14.86 -21.36
CA SER A 105 -1.81 -14.53 -22.15
C SER A 105 -2.89 -13.88 -21.29
N PRO A 106 -3.52 -12.78 -21.74
CA PRO A 106 -4.70 -12.23 -21.06
C PRO A 106 -5.98 -13.00 -21.38
N PHE A 107 -5.95 -13.91 -22.37
CA PHE A 107 -7.10 -14.67 -22.84
C PHE A 107 -7.11 -16.07 -22.23
N VAL A 108 -7.27 -16.12 -20.91
CA VAL A 108 -7.33 -17.36 -20.17
C VAL A 108 -8.78 -17.67 -19.81
N PRO A 109 -9.26 -18.92 -19.98
CA PRO A 109 -10.60 -19.28 -19.53
C PRO A 109 -10.79 -18.96 -18.05
N LEU A 110 -11.98 -18.50 -17.69
CA LEU A 110 -12.28 -18.04 -16.34
C LEU A 110 -11.96 -19.10 -15.27
N ALA A 111 -12.34 -20.35 -15.53
CA ALA A 111 -12.12 -21.45 -14.60
C ALA A 111 -10.67 -21.94 -14.52
N GLN A 112 -9.79 -21.46 -15.39
CA GLN A 112 -8.39 -21.89 -15.48
C GLN A 112 -7.42 -20.76 -15.09
N GLY A 113 -7.86 -19.82 -14.30
CA GLY A 113 -7.07 -18.67 -13.84
C GLY A 113 -7.53 -17.32 -14.39
N GLY A 114 -8.51 -17.30 -15.29
CA GLY A 114 -9.07 -16.05 -15.82
C GLY A 114 -9.69 -15.17 -14.72
N TRP A 115 -10.34 -15.78 -13.74
CA TRP A 115 -10.87 -15.06 -12.59
C TRP A 115 -9.78 -14.40 -11.76
N TRP A 116 -8.62 -15.05 -11.64
CA TRP A 116 -7.46 -14.45 -10.96
C TRP A 116 -6.98 -13.19 -11.69
N ILE A 117 -6.90 -13.27 -13.03
CA ILE A 117 -6.51 -12.10 -13.84
C ILE A 117 -7.49 -10.94 -13.63
N LEU A 118 -8.81 -11.22 -13.65
CA LEU A 118 -9.81 -10.18 -13.42
C LEU A 118 -9.75 -9.60 -12.02
N ALA A 119 -9.63 -10.45 -11.00
CA ALA A 119 -9.47 -9.99 -9.62
C ALA A 119 -8.21 -9.13 -9.45
N GLY A 120 -7.09 -9.57 -10.01
CA GLY A 120 -5.84 -8.82 -10.00
C GLY A 120 -5.94 -7.49 -10.74
N PHE A 121 -6.64 -7.46 -11.87
CA PHE A 121 -6.90 -6.23 -12.61
C PHE A 121 -7.71 -5.22 -11.79
N PHE A 122 -8.82 -5.65 -11.19
CA PHE A 122 -9.63 -4.76 -10.37
C PHE A 122 -8.91 -4.30 -9.10
N LEU A 123 -8.14 -5.18 -8.47
CA LEU A 123 -7.33 -4.81 -7.31
C LEU A 123 -6.27 -3.76 -7.69
N THR A 124 -5.58 -3.97 -8.80
CA THR A 124 -4.58 -3.02 -9.30
C THR A 124 -5.21 -1.67 -9.62
N LEU A 125 -6.35 -1.68 -10.31
CA LEU A 125 -7.08 -0.47 -10.65
C LEU A 125 -7.54 0.27 -9.38
N SER A 126 -8.01 -0.45 -8.38
CA SER A 126 -8.38 0.12 -7.07
C SER A 126 -7.20 0.84 -6.42
N ILE A 127 -6.04 0.19 -6.36
CA ILE A 127 -4.83 0.76 -5.76
C ILE A 127 -4.36 2.00 -6.53
N LEU A 128 -4.31 1.94 -7.85
CA LEU A 128 -3.87 3.07 -8.68
C LEU A 128 -4.83 4.25 -8.60
N LEU A 129 -6.14 4.02 -8.57
CA LEU A 129 -7.13 5.07 -8.38
C LEU A 129 -7.00 5.73 -7.00
N TRP A 130 -6.72 4.94 -5.96
CA TRP A 130 -6.48 5.50 -4.63
C TRP A 130 -5.20 6.34 -4.61
N TRP A 131 -4.17 5.94 -5.34
CA TRP A 131 -2.97 6.75 -5.48
C TRP A 131 -3.26 8.08 -6.18
N VAL A 132 -3.98 8.06 -7.30
CA VAL A 132 -4.38 9.27 -8.02
C VAL A 132 -5.21 10.18 -7.10
N ARG A 133 -6.12 9.60 -6.34
CA ARG A 133 -6.93 10.34 -5.36
C ARG A 133 -6.05 11.03 -4.32
N SER A 134 -5.10 10.30 -3.74
CA SER A 134 -4.19 10.87 -2.72
C SER A 134 -3.34 11.99 -3.29
N TYR A 135 -2.82 11.84 -4.51
CA TYR A 135 -2.08 12.88 -5.21
C TYR A 135 -2.92 14.14 -5.44
N ARG A 136 -4.09 13.96 -6.02
CA ARG A 136 -5.01 15.09 -6.31
C ARG A 136 -5.46 15.79 -5.02
N ARG A 137 -5.74 15.01 -3.99
CA ARG A 137 -6.16 15.58 -2.70
C ARG A 137 -5.05 16.39 -2.05
N ALA A 138 -3.83 15.88 -2.04
CA ALA A 138 -2.68 16.62 -1.53
C ALA A 138 -2.46 17.93 -2.30
N LYS A 139 -2.55 17.88 -3.63
CA LYS A 139 -2.46 19.09 -4.47
C LYS A 139 -3.56 20.10 -4.16
N SER A 140 -4.80 19.65 -4.03
CA SER A 140 -5.94 20.54 -3.75
C SER A 140 -5.84 21.24 -2.41
N LEU A 141 -5.22 20.60 -1.43
CA LEU A 141 -5.00 21.15 -0.09
C LEU A 141 -3.70 21.95 0.06
N GLY A 142 -2.91 22.07 -1.01
CA GLY A 142 -1.60 22.72 -0.95
C GLY A 142 -0.58 21.96 -0.11
N MET A 143 -0.76 20.66 0.09
CA MET A 143 0.14 19.81 0.89
C MET A 143 1.29 19.27 0.04
N GLY A 144 2.36 18.83 0.70
CA GLY A 144 3.46 18.13 0.08
C GLY A 144 3.04 16.73 -0.41
N LEU A 145 3.80 16.18 -1.35
CA LEU A 145 3.50 14.90 -2.01
C LEU A 145 4.28 13.71 -1.44
N HIS A 146 4.97 13.90 -0.30
CA HIS A 146 5.84 12.87 0.26
C HIS A 146 5.09 11.58 0.63
N VAL A 147 3.83 11.66 1.06
CA VAL A 147 2.98 10.49 1.30
C VAL A 147 2.69 9.75 -0.01
N CYS A 148 2.41 10.48 -1.08
CA CYS A 148 2.14 9.88 -2.39
C CYS A 148 3.37 9.13 -2.92
N TRP A 149 4.57 9.66 -2.72
CA TRP A 149 5.80 8.99 -3.15
C TRP A 149 6.14 7.77 -2.29
N ALA A 150 5.88 7.82 -0.99
CA ALA A 150 6.01 6.64 -0.14
C ALA A 150 5.01 5.55 -0.55
N PHE A 151 3.77 5.94 -0.83
CA PHE A 151 2.76 5.02 -1.36
C PHE A 151 3.17 4.44 -2.72
N ALA A 152 3.76 5.26 -3.61
CA ALA A 152 4.29 4.79 -4.89
C ALA A 152 5.37 3.71 -4.71
N SER A 153 6.21 3.83 -3.69
CA SER A 153 7.20 2.79 -3.38
C SER A 153 6.55 1.45 -2.97
N ALA A 154 5.48 1.50 -2.19
CA ALA A 154 4.70 0.31 -1.86
C ALA A 154 4.04 -0.31 -3.10
N ILE A 155 3.51 0.54 -3.99
CA ILE A 155 2.94 0.10 -5.27
C ILE A 155 4.00 -0.58 -6.15
N TRP A 156 5.22 -0.05 -6.16
CA TRP A 156 6.35 -0.69 -6.85
C TRP A 156 6.53 -2.14 -6.43
N LEU A 157 6.60 -2.41 -5.12
CA LEU A 157 6.72 -3.79 -4.60
C LEU A 157 5.53 -4.64 -5.04
N TYR A 158 4.32 -4.13 -4.90
CA TYR A 158 3.10 -4.82 -5.33
C TYR A 158 3.12 -5.16 -6.83
N LEU A 159 3.46 -4.19 -7.69
CA LEU A 159 3.51 -4.39 -9.14
C LEU A 159 4.61 -5.36 -9.55
N VAL A 160 5.77 -5.32 -8.89
CA VAL A 160 6.84 -6.29 -9.16
C VAL A 160 6.37 -7.70 -8.88
N ILE A 161 5.78 -7.93 -7.71
CA ILE A 161 5.34 -9.27 -7.30
C ILE A 161 4.21 -9.78 -8.19
N GLY A 162 3.23 -8.92 -8.48
CA GLY A 162 2.01 -9.34 -9.18
C GLY A 162 2.08 -9.30 -10.69
N PHE A 163 2.85 -8.37 -11.27
CA PHE A 163 2.79 -8.09 -12.71
C PHE A 163 4.17 -8.02 -13.39
N ILE A 164 5.09 -7.17 -12.90
CA ILE A 164 6.33 -6.85 -13.63
C ILE A 164 7.22 -8.10 -13.73
N ARG A 165 7.49 -8.76 -12.62
CA ARG A 165 8.31 -9.98 -12.62
C ARG A 165 7.63 -11.14 -13.39
N PRO A 166 6.34 -11.43 -13.18
CA PRO A 166 5.64 -12.42 -14.02
C PRO A 166 5.71 -12.11 -15.52
N PHE A 167 5.59 -10.84 -15.90
CA PHE A 167 5.77 -10.42 -17.30
C PHE A 167 7.17 -10.75 -17.83
N LEU A 168 8.20 -10.40 -17.09
CA LEU A 168 9.59 -10.69 -17.49
C LEU A 168 9.88 -12.20 -17.52
N MET A 169 9.29 -12.95 -16.61
CA MET A 169 9.39 -14.42 -16.60
C MET A 169 8.51 -15.09 -17.66
N GLY A 170 7.58 -14.36 -18.26
CA GLY A 170 6.75 -14.82 -19.36
C GLY A 170 5.54 -15.65 -18.95
N SER A 171 5.13 -15.63 -17.67
CA SER A 171 4.02 -16.45 -17.19
C SER A 171 3.30 -15.85 -15.98
N TRP A 172 1.98 -15.87 -16.01
CA TRP A 172 1.14 -15.54 -14.84
C TRP A 172 1.37 -16.50 -13.67
N SER A 173 1.82 -17.73 -13.95
CA SER A 173 2.09 -18.73 -12.91
C SER A 173 3.17 -18.33 -11.92
N GLU A 174 3.99 -17.33 -12.26
CA GLU A 174 4.98 -16.75 -11.36
C GLU A 174 4.40 -15.78 -10.33
N SER A 175 3.12 -15.40 -10.48
CA SER A 175 2.45 -14.49 -9.58
C SER A 175 1.84 -15.21 -8.37
N VAL A 176 1.35 -14.43 -7.42
CA VAL A 176 0.92 -14.90 -6.10
C VAL A 176 -0.55 -15.31 -6.14
N PRO A 177 -0.94 -16.45 -5.56
CA PRO A 177 -2.34 -16.78 -5.37
C PRO A 177 -2.99 -15.86 -4.33
N PHE A 178 -4.28 -15.61 -4.51
CA PHE A 178 -5.11 -14.98 -3.49
C PHE A 178 -5.58 -16.04 -2.49
N GLY A 179 -5.01 -16.04 -1.31
CA GLY A 179 -5.34 -16.99 -0.24
C GLY A 179 -4.42 -16.78 0.95
N ILE A 180 -4.92 -17.06 2.15
CA ILE A 180 -4.16 -16.80 3.38
C ILE A 180 -2.93 -17.71 3.46
N PHE A 181 -3.12 -19.01 3.64
CA PHE A 181 -2.00 -19.95 3.67
C PHE A 181 -1.37 -20.19 2.29
N PRO A 182 -2.11 -20.24 1.18
CA PRO A 182 -1.50 -20.41 -0.12
C PRO A 182 -0.49 -19.32 -0.49
N HIS A 183 -0.72 -18.05 -0.13
CA HIS A 183 0.29 -17.02 -0.41
C HIS A 183 1.54 -17.13 0.49
N LEU A 184 1.42 -17.71 1.68
CA LEU A 184 2.56 -18.03 2.53
C LEU A 184 3.35 -19.22 1.94
N ASP A 185 2.67 -20.24 1.46
CA ASP A 185 3.29 -21.37 0.76
C ASP A 185 4.02 -20.91 -0.50
N TRP A 186 3.41 -20.00 -1.25
CA TRP A 186 4.06 -19.38 -2.41
C TRP A 186 5.37 -18.68 -2.00
N THR A 187 5.35 -17.92 -0.91
CA THR A 187 6.51 -17.20 -0.41
C THR A 187 7.64 -18.14 -0.02
N ASN A 188 7.33 -19.20 0.71
CA ASN A 188 8.30 -20.23 1.08
C ASN A 188 8.87 -20.94 -0.15
N ASN A 189 8.02 -21.32 -1.09
CA ASN A 189 8.41 -21.99 -2.32
C ASN A 189 9.30 -21.08 -3.20
N PHE A 190 8.95 -19.80 -3.29
CA PHE A 190 9.76 -18.80 -3.99
C PHE A 190 11.20 -18.78 -3.43
N SER A 191 11.34 -18.74 -2.11
CA SER A 191 12.64 -18.76 -1.47
C SER A 191 13.40 -20.05 -1.77
N LEU A 192 12.76 -21.20 -1.68
CA LEU A 192 13.37 -22.50 -1.95
C LEU A 192 13.84 -22.64 -3.41
N ILE A 193 13.02 -22.23 -4.37
CA ILE A 193 13.35 -22.29 -5.79
C ILE A 193 14.54 -21.39 -6.12
N HIS A 194 14.68 -20.25 -5.47
CA HIS A 194 15.72 -19.26 -5.75
C HIS A 194 16.89 -19.31 -4.78
N GLY A 195 17.14 -20.46 -4.18
CA GLY A 195 18.35 -20.71 -3.42
C GLY A 195 18.39 -20.02 -2.05
N ASN A 196 17.25 -19.82 -1.43
CA ASN A 196 17.10 -19.17 -0.14
C ASN A 196 17.31 -17.65 -0.19
N LEU A 197 16.21 -16.91 -0.01
CA LEU A 197 16.24 -15.45 -0.07
C LEU A 197 17.07 -14.79 1.03
N PHE A 198 17.43 -15.50 2.09
CA PHE A 198 18.35 -14.94 3.08
C PHE A 198 19.70 -14.57 2.45
N TYR A 199 20.10 -15.21 1.37
CA TYR A 199 21.33 -14.89 0.62
C TYR A 199 21.14 -13.78 -0.42
N ASN A 200 19.92 -13.34 -0.65
CA ASN A 200 19.63 -12.22 -1.53
C ASN A 200 20.01 -10.91 -0.81
N PRO A 201 20.98 -10.13 -1.32
CA PRO A 201 21.43 -8.92 -0.63
C PRO A 201 20.33 -7.83 -0.56
N PHE A 202 19.43 -7.77 -1.53
CA PHE A 202 18.32 -6.83 -1.48
C PHE A 202 17.25 -7.24 -0.47
N HIS A 203 17.01 -8.52 -0.29
CA HIS A 203 16.16 -9.02 0.77
C HIS A 203 16.77 -8.70 2.15
N ALA A 204 18.07 -8.87 2.30
CA ALA A 204 18.77 -8.49 3.52
C ALA A 204 18.68 -6.99 3.81
N LEU A 205 18.85 -6.15 2.79
CA LEU A 205 18.66 -4.69 2.91
C LEU A 205 17.21 -4.33 3.29
N SER A 206 16.25 -4.98 2.65
CA SER A 206 14.83 -4.76 2.95
C SER A 206 14.51 -5.10 4.40
N ILE A 207 15.04 -6.20 4.93
CA ILE A 207 14.89 -6.57 6.34
C ILE A 207 15.53 -5.52 7.24
N ALA A 208 16.73 -5.05 6.91
CA ALA A 208 17.41 -4.02 7.68
C ALA A 208 16.59 -2.73 7.76
N PHE A 209 16.02 -2.28 6.65
CA PHE A 209 15.14 -1.11 6.63
C PHE A 209 13.82 -1.36 7.33
N LEU A 210 13.25 -2.57 7.21
CA LEU A 210 12.03 -2.94 7.95
C LEU A 210 12.26 -2.86 9.47
N TYR A 211 13.34 -3.44 9.96
CA TYR A 211 13.68 -3.40 11.38
C TYR A 211 14.04 -1.99 11.83
N GLY A 212 14.74 -1.24 10.98
CA GLY A 212 15.00 0.18 11.22
C GLY A 212 13.74 1.03 11.28
N SER A 213 12.78 0.75 10.42
CA SER A 213 11.45 1.38 10.45
C SER A 213 10.72 1.09 11.76
N ALA A 214 10.73 -0.18 12.19
CA ALA A 214 10.16 -0.58 13.48
C ALA A 214 10.87 0.10 14.66
N LEU A 215 12.19 0.18 14.61
CA LEU A 215 13.01 0.86 15.62
C LEU A 215 12.66 2.33 15.71
N LEU A 216 12.59 3.02 14.58
CA LEU A 216 12.24 4.45 14.53
C LEU A 216 10.83 4.70 15.05
N PHE A 217 9.89 3.83 14.74
CA PHE A 217 8.53 3.93 15.25
C PHE A 217 8.52 3.80 16.79
N ALA A 218 9.21 2.80 17.32
CA ALA A 218 9.31 2.60 18.75
C ALA A 218 9.99 3.78 19.45
N MET A 219 11.12 4.26 18.91
CA MET A 219 11.86 5.38 19.46
C MET A 219 11.05 6.68 19.40
N HIS A 220 10.45 6.99 18.26
CA HIS A 220 9.67 8.21 18.09
C HIS A 220 8.40 8.19 18.94
N GLY A 221 7.67 7.09 18.93
CA GLY A 221 6.47 6.95 19.74
C GLY A 221 6.76 7.11 21.24
N ALA A 222 7.79 6.44 21.75
CA ALA A 222 8.20 6.57 23.14
C ALA A 222 8.64 8.00 23.48
N THR A 223 9.36 8.65 22.57
CA THR A 223 9.86 10.02 22.75
C THR A 223 8.70 11.01 22.82
N ILE A 224 7.74 10.93 21.90
CA ILE A 224 6.58 11.83 21.89
C ILE A 224 5.75 11.66 23.17
N LEU A 225 5.52 10.43 23.62
CA LEU A 225 4.82 10.18 24.88
C LEU A 225 5.61 10.77 26.08
N ALA A 226 6.93 10.69 26.07
CA ALA A 226 7.75 11.22 27.12
C ALA A 226 7.76 12.76 27.18
N VAL A 227 7.51 13.44 26.05
CA VAL A 227 7.47 14.91 25.98
C VAL A 227 6.06 15.48 25.81
N SER A 228 5.03 14.63 25.94
CA SER A 228 3.63 15.06 25.81
C SER A 228 3.20 16.06 26.89
N ARG A 229 3.76 15.97 28.10
CA ARG A 229 3.49 16.99 29.14
C ARG A 229 4.01 18.40 28.76
N TYR A 230 4.81 18.52 27.71
CA TYR A 230 5.32 19.76 27.15
C TYR A 230 4.69 20.08 25.77
N GLY A 231 3.65 19.35 25.38
CA GLY A 231 2.96 19.54 24.10
C GLY A 231 3.67 18.92 22.90
N GLY A 232 4.54 17.91 23.12
CA GLY A 232 5.32 17.27 22.05
C GLY A 232 4.51 16.54 20.99
N GLU A 233 3.27 16.13 21.29
CA GLU A 233 2.35 15.52 20.33
C GLU A 233 1.88 16.48 19.25
N ARG A 234 2.02 17.77 19.47
CA ARG A 234 1.73 18.82 18.46
C ARG A 234 2.94 19.04 17.57
N GLU A 235 3.27 18.07 16.78
CA GLU A 235 4.50 18.01 16.01
C GLU A 235 4.62 19.13 14.97
N ILE A 236 3.51 19.47 14.32
CA ILE A 236 3.50 20.55 13.30
C ILE A 236 3.85 21.88 13.94
N GLU A 237 3.26 22.21 15.09
CA GLU A 237 3.55 23.44 15.82
C GLU A 237 4.98 23.43 16.34
N GLN A 238 5.49 22.28 16.79
CA GLN A 238 6.88 22.15 17.25
C GLN A 238 7.89 22.34 16.10
N ILE A 239 7.50 22.05 14.87
CA ILE A 239 8.35 22.28 13.69
C ILE A 239 8.36 23.77 13.32
N THR A 240 7.19 24.42 13.31
CA THR A 240 7.06 25.83 12.91
C THR A 240 7.52 26.79 13.99
N ASP A 241 7.34 26.43 15.26
CA ASP A 241 7.76 27.19 16.43
C ASP A 241 8.32 26.24 17.49
N ARG A 242 9.63 26.01 17.42
CA ARG A 242 10.32 25.03 18.25
C ARG A 242 10.20 25.37 19.73
N GLY A 243 9.57 24.46 20.50
CA GLY A 243 9.43 24.57 21.93
C GLY A 243 10.32 23.61 22.71
N THR A 244 10.15 23.62 24.03
CA THR A 244 10.94 22.81 24.95
C THR A 244 10.72 21.29 24.75
N ALA A 245 9.55 20.87 24.23
CA ALA A 245 9.30 19.47 23.92
C ALA A 245 10.31 18.95 22.88
N SER A 246 10.50 19.67 21.78
CA SER A 246 11.48 19.33 20.74
C SER A 246 12.91 19.32 21.27
N GLU A 247 13.28 20.30 22.09
CA GLU A 247 14.60 20.36 22.70
C GLU A 247 14.84 19.16 23.62
N ARG A 248 13.90 18.85 24.49
CA ARG A 248 14.00 17.72 25.43
C ARG A 248 14.10 16.39 24.69
N ALA A 249 13.29 16.19 23.66
CA ALA A 249 13.33 15.01 22.82
C ALA A 249 14.71 14.80 22.17
N GLY A 250 15.27 15.85 21.59
CA GLY A 250 16.59 15.82 20.99
C GLY A 250 17.70 15.57 21.99
N LEU A 251 17.67 16.26 23.12
CA LEU A 251 18.69 16.10 24.17
C LEU A 251 18.72 14.71 24.78
N PHE A 252 17.56 14.10 24.97
CA PHE A 252 17.50 12.71 25.46
C PHE A 252 18.36 11.79 24.58
N TRP A 253 18.17 11.80 23.28
CA TRP A 253 18.92 10.96 22.36
C TRP A 253 20.37 11.36 22.25
N ARG A 254 20.64 12.68 22.21
CA ARG A 254 22.01 13.20 22.15
C ARG A 254 22.85 12.76 23.35
N TRP A 255 22.27 12.73 24.55
CA TRP A 255 22.97 12.31 25.75
C TRP A 255 23.05 10.79 25.89
N THR A 256 22.18 10.04 25.21
CA THR A 256 22.21 8.58 25.28
C THR A 256 23.07 7.95 24.19
N MET A 257 23.00 8.42 22.95
CA MET A 257 23.73 7.81 21.83
C MET A 257 24.66 8.78 21.07
N GLY A 258 24.73 10.02 21.48
CA GLY A 258 25.69 10.99 20.91
C GLY A 258 25.17 11.80 19.73
N PHE A 259 24.03 11.48 19.15
CA PHE A 259 23.39 12.20 18.06
C PHE A 259 21.88 12.17 18.21
N ASN A 260 21.21 13.06 17.50
CA ASN A 260 19.75 13.19 17.53
C ASN A 260 19.24 13.77 16.22
N ALA A 261 17.94 13.57 15.97
CA ALA A 261 17.20 14.24 14.92
C ALA A 261 16.47 15.47 15.49
N THR A 262 15.91 16.27 14.60
CA THR A 262 14.93 17.31 14.94
C THR A 262 13.51 16.74 14.82
N MET A 263 12.51 17.50 15.27
CA MET A 263 11.11 17.10 15.08
C MET A 263 10.78 16.90 13.59
N GLU A 264 11.25 17.76 12.72
CA GLU A 264 11.05 17.59 11.27
C GLU A 264 11.84 16.41 10.70
N SER A 265 13.15 16.34 10.99
CA SER A 265 14.02 15.35 10.37
C SER A 265 13.72 13.91 10.79
N ILE A 266 13.16 13.69 11.98
CA ILE A 266 12.79 12.32 12.39
C ILE A 266 11.75 11.72 11.46
N HIS A 267 10.83 12.53 10.94
CA HIS A 267 9.85 12.06 9.96
C HIS A 267 10.50 11.75 8.61
N ARG A 268 11.54 12.47 8.21
CA ARG A 268 12.32 12.16 7.01
C ARG A 268 13.06 10.83 7.15
N TRP A 269 13.64 10.55 8.31
CA TRP A 269 14.25 9.25 8.60
C TRP A 269 13.23 8.11 8.48
N ALA A 270 12.07 8.28 9.13
CA ALA A 270 10.99 7.29 9.06
C ALA A 270 10.50 7.08 7.63
N TRP A 271 10.36 8.14 6.85
CA TRP A 271 9.96 8.09 5.45
C TRP A 271 10.93 7.29 4.59
N TRP A 272 12.24 7.58 4.72
CA TRP A 272 13.27 6.87 3.96
C TRP A 272 13.33 5.39 4.31
N PHE A 273 13.23 5.04 5.57
CA PHE A 273 13.22 3.63 5.97
C PHE A 273 12.02 2.88 5.43
N ALA A 274 10.84 3.48 5.44
CA ALA A 274 9.63 2.89 4.87
C ALA A 274 9.75 2.72 3.34
N VAL A 275 10.22 3.74 2.63
CA VAL A 275 10.41 3.71 1.19
C VAL A 275 11.48 2.69 0.77
N LEU A 276 12.61 2.67 1.46
CA LEU A 276 13.71 1.75 1.12
C LEU A 276 13.37 0.30 1.44
N THR A 277 12.51 0.02 2.41
CA THR A 277 12.00 -1.33 2.67
C THR A 277 11.29 -1.89 1.43
N THR A 278 10.36 -1.15 0.88
CA THR A 278 9.57 -1.59 -0.28
C THR A 278 10.35 -1.51 -1.58
N LEU A 279 11.18 -0.48 -1.75
CA LEU A 279 12.00 -0.32 -2.95
C LEU A 279 13.02 -1.44 -3.10
N THR A 280 13.78 -1.73 -2.05
CA THR A 280 14.80 -2.79 -2.06
C THR A 280 14.16 -4.17 -2.12
N GLY A 281 13.03 -4.36 -1.45
CA GLY A 281 12.26 -5.61 -1.54
C GLY A 281 11.79 -5.89 -2.96
N GLY A 282 11.27 -4.88 -3.66
CA GLY A 282 10.86 -4.99 -5.05
C GLY A 282 12.03 -5.32 -5.98
N ILE A 283 13.17 -4.67 -5.80
CA ILE A 283 14.39 -4.98 -6.58
C ILE A 283 14.80 -6.43 -6.33
N GLY A 284 14.83 -6.86 -5.09
CA GLY A 284 15.23 -8.22 -4.73
C GLY A 284 14.35 -9.31 -5.33
N ILE A 285 13.04 -9.10 -5.31
CA ILE A 285 12.09 -10.01 -5.97
C ILE A 285 12.28 -9.99 -7.48
N LEU A 286 12.42 -8.81 -8.08
CA LEU A 286 12.56 -8.66 -9.53
C LEU A 286 13.82 -9.37 -10.05
N LEU A 287 14.92 -9.31 -9.34
CA LEU A 287 16.17 -9.96 -9.72
C LEU A 287 16.14 -11.48 -9.53
N SER A 288 15.29 -11.99 -8.66
CA SER A 288 15.18 -13.42 -8.37
C SER A 288 14.56 -14.17 -9.54
N GLY A 289 15.29 -15.07 -10.17
CA GLY A 289 14.86 -15.85 -11.32
C GLY A 289 15.03 -15.14 -12.67
N THR A 290 15.14 -13.82 -12.70
CA THR A 290 15.37 -13.06 -13.95
C THR A 290 16.85 -12.87 -14.24
N VAL A 291 17.63 -12.47 -13.24
CA VAL A 291 19.07 -12.20 -13.33
C VAL A 291 19.84 -13.23 -12.51
N VAL A 292 19.40 -13.53 -11.32
CA VAL A 292 20.00 -14.50 -10.40
C VAL A 292 19.02 -15.62 -10.15
N GLU A 293 19.34 -16.83 -10.58
CA GLU A 293 18.47 -17.98 -10.36
C GLU A 293 18.54 -18.53 -8.93
N ASN A 294 19.74 -18.53 -8.34
CA ASN A 294 20.02 -19.14 -7.05
C ASN A 294 20.91 -18.22 -6.22
N TRP A 295 20.35 -17.65 -5.18
CA TRP A 295 21.09 -16.69 -4.35
C TRP A 295 22.18 -17.32 -3.50
N TYR A 296 22.01 -18.55 -3.05
CA TYR A 296 23.07 -19.23 -2.31
C TYR A 296 24.31 -19.43 -3.17
N LEU A 297 24.14 -19.90 -4.40
CA LEU A 297 25.26 -20.06 -5.35
C LEU A 297 25.87 -18.71 -5.73
N TRP A 298 25.05 -17.70 -5.95
CA TRP A 298 25.53 -16.36 -6.20
C TRP A 298 26.37 -15.83 -5.04
N ALA A 299 25.91 -16.03 -3.81
CA ALA A 299 26.65 -15.60 -2.62
C ALA A 299 28.01 -16.30 -2.49
N GLN A 300 28.07 -17.60 -2.76
CA GLN A 300 29.34 -18.32 -2.74
C GLN A 300 30.34 -17.80 -3.79
N GLN A 301 29.83 -17.37 -4.94
CA GLN A 301 30.68 -16.87 -6.03
C GLN A 301 31.12 -15.42 -5.83
N HIS A 302 30.36 -14.61 -5.11
CA HIS A 302 30.52 -13.16 -5.00
C HIS A 302 30.89 -12.69 -3.60
N GLN A 303 30.80 -13.55 -2.60
CA GLN A 303 31.38 -13.26 -1.30
C GLN A 303 32.89 -13.34 -1.41
N TYR A 304 33.62 -12.57 -0.58
CA TYR A 304 35.06 -12.71 -0.47
C TYR A 304 35.40 -14.18 -0.26
N ALA A 305 36.37 -14.65 -1.04
CA ALA A 305 36.81 -16.02 -0.97
C ALA A 305 37.35 -16.33 0.45
N PRO A 306 36.89 -17.42 1.12
CA PRO A 306 37.44 -17.80 2.39
C PRO A 306 38.94 -18.03 2.24
N GLY A 307 39.78 -17.31 2.97
CA GLY A 307 41.24 -17.42 2.91
C GLY A 307 41.90 -16.62 1.78
N GLY A 308 41.14 -15.77 1.10
CA GLY A 308 41.70 -14.81 0.14
C GLY A 308 42.14 -13.53 0.82
#